data_0db67e875e0cc947bc89f108c5267af4
#
_entry.id   0db67e875e0cc947bc89f108c5267af4
#
_cell.length_a   1.000
_cell.length_b   1.000
_cell.length_c   1.000
_cell.angle_alpha   90.00
_cell.angle_beta   90.00
_cell.angle_gamma   90.00
#
_symmetry.space_group_name_H-M   'P 1'
#
loop_
_entity.id
_entity.type
_entity.pdbx_description
1 polymer ?
#
loop_
_entity_poly.entity_id
_entity_poly.type
_entity_poly.pdbx_seq_one_letter_code
_entity_poly.pdbx_strand_id
1 'polypeptide(L)'
;MNSDLPASKPDSSNESMTIERIQGTDGIRGPVCRLEDSSSSNPLAALLNEGVMTEEFFELYTYAYCQELLEADFASALDLVVIGWDPRDLSGRFNEAAVRGIRKAGLTAVVVDILPTPAVSLYQLHVGAACAFVLTASHNPADQNGIKIFLGHSNLKLFPEDDKRLTSRCLSIDYQELRNAPLLGELRNDQQAARKLFLDFMADQNNHWLSDHNLAGITIIVDVANGAFSPIIAELLKNVAADIVITNADPAQGINLRSGVADLEGVDYISAKEIDEGVFSAYETLRQMLSKGRDQQDRLRNSSDLVLGFVFDGDGDRCFLLCYDPFQDGILVLGGDVLAFFQASYLQQKHNWSQ
;
A
#
# COMPACT_ATOMS: atom_id res chain seq x y z
N MET A 1 -50.42 -11.75 -47.71
CA MET A 1 -49.50 -12.89 -47.83
C MET A 1 -48.48 -12.72 -46.73
N ASN A 2 -48.68 -13.46 -45.65
CA ASN A 2 -47.80 -13.54 -44.51
C ASN A 2 -46.61 -14.43 -44.87
N SER A 3 -45.41 -14.01 -44.48
CA SER A 3 -44.27 -14.91 -44.42
C SER A 3 -43.61 -14.72 -43.03
N ASP A 4 -43.97 -15.63 -42.13
CA ASP A 4 -43.35 -15.85 -40.83
C ASP A 4 -41.91 -16.37 -41.05
N LEU A 5 -40.91 -15.64 -40.52
CA LEU A 5 -39.58 -16.16 -40.31
C LEU A 5 -39.46 -16.59 -38.86
N PRO A 6 -38.95 -17.79 -38.54
CA PRO A 6 -38.80 -18.26 -37.16
C PRO A 6 -37.66 -17.51 -36.46
N ALA A 7 -37.96 -17.03 -35.26
CA ALA A 7 -36.96 -16.49 -34.36
C ALA A 7 -35.93 -17.57 -33.97
N SER A 8 -34.67 -17.37 -34.32
CA SER A 8 -33.58 -18.19 -33.85
C SER A 8 -33.42 -17.97 -32.35
N LYS A 9 -33.51 -19.05 -31.58
CA LYS A 9 -33.13 -19.08 -30.15
C LYS A 9 -31.66 -18.71 -30.04
N PRO A 10 -31.25 -17.92 -29.01
CA PRO A 10 -29.84 -17.73 -28.75
C PRO A 10 -29.23 -19.05 -28.30
N ASP A 11 -28.18 -19.43 -28.99
CA ASP A 11 -27.34 -20.58 -28.68
C ASP A 11 -26.70 -20.37 -27.31
N SER A 12 -27.06 -21.18 -26.32
CA SER A 12 -26.44 -21.23 -25.02
C SER A 12 -25.12 -22.03 -25.12
N SER A 13 -24.16 -21.51 -25.82
CA SER A 13 -22.80 -21.99 -25.70
C SER A 13 -22.26 -21.53 -24.33
N ASN A 14 -22.06 -22.47 -23.42
CA ASN A 14 -21.23 -22.35 -22.23
C ASN A 14 -19.80 -21.98 -22.69
N GLU A 15 -19.52 -20.70 -22.88
CA GLU A 15 -18.16 -20.22 -22.82
C GLU A 15 -17.73 -20.38 -21.36
N SER A 16 -16.97 -21.42 -21.09
CA SER A 16 -16.18 -21.48 -19.86
C SER A 16 -15.31 -20.22 -19.83
N MET A 17 -15.64 -19.23 -19.00
CA MET A 17 -14.79 -18.06 -18.79
C MET A 17 -13.44 -18.58 -18.34
N THR A 18 -12.45 -18.57 -19.23
CA THR A 18 -11.07 -18.82 -18.90
C THR A 18 -10.60 -17.65 -18.05
N ILE A 19 -10.33 -17.89 -16.78
CA ILE A 19 -9.79 -16.89 -15.87
C ILE A 19 -8.34 -16.68 -16.28
N GLU A 20 -8.06 -15.55 -16.93
CA GLU A 20 -6.72 -15.24 -17.38
C GLU A 20 -5.87 -14.58 -16.27
N ARG A 21 -6.49 -13.80 -15.37
CA ARG A 21 -5.81 -13.02 -14.34
C ARG A 21 -6.68 -12.88 -13.09
N ILE A 22 -6.06 -13.03 -11.92
CA ILE A 22 -6.73 -12.86 -10.62
C ILE A 22 -6.33 -11.57 -9.89
N GLN A 23 -5.26 -10.91 -10.27
CA GLN A 23 -4.88 -9.65 -9.64
C GLN A 23 -5.19 -8.43 -10.53
N GLY A 24 -5.30 -7.26 -9.88
CA GLY A 24 -5.41 -5.96 -10.53
C GLY A 24 -4.04 -5.38 -10.93
N THR A 25 -4.00 -4.08 -11.21
CA THR A 25 -2.76 -3.37 -11.60
C THR A 25 -1.78 -3.19 -10.45
N ASP A 26 -2.23 -3.28 -9.20
CA ASP A 26 -1.42 -3.04 -7.99
C ASP A 26 -1.61 -4.15 -6.95
N GLY A 27 -1.44 -5.40 -7.38
CA GLY A 27 -1.65 -6.58 -6.56
C GLY A 27 -3.10 -7.05 -6.53
N ILE A 28 -3.37 -8.03 -5.68
CA ILE A 28 -4.71 -8.53 -5.41
C ILE A 28 -5.23 -7.93 -4.11
N ARG A 29 -6.48 -7.49 -4.09
CA ARG A 29 -7.13 -6.88 -2.92
C ARG A 29 -8.61 -7.25 -2.86
N GLY A 30 -9.14 -7.40 -1.67
CA GLY A 30 -10.56 -7.64 -1.47
C GLY A 30 -10.92 -7.93 -0.02
N PRO A 31 -12.22 -8.15 0.24
CA PRO A 31 -12.70 -8.61 1.52
C PRO A 31 -12.02 -9.89 1.97
N VAL A 32 -11.85 -10.05 3.28
CA VAL A 32 -11.23 -11.24 3.87
C VAL A 32 -12.18 -11.93 4.85
N CYS A 33 -12.12 -13.26 4.87
CA CYS A 33 -12.87 -14.07 5.84
C CYS A 33 -12.04 -15.30 6.26
N ARG A 34 -12.57 -16.14 7.14
CA ARG A 34 -12.06 -17.49 7.35
C ARG A 34 -12.59 -18.43 6.29
N LEU A 35 -11.84 -19.45 5.91
CA LEU A 35 -12.32 -20.44 4.93
C LEU A 35 -13.58 -21.17 5.43
N GLU A 36 -13.72 -21.39 6.73
CA GLU A 36 -14.91 -21.99 7.35
C GLU A 36 -16.18 -21.12 7.21
N ASP A 37 -16.02 -19.81 7.02
CA ASP A 37 -17.13 -18.86 6.83
C ASP A 37 -17.49 -18.70 5.34
N SER A 38 -16.69 -19.23 4.42
CA SER A 38 -16.96 -19.29 2.98
C SER A 38 -17.84 -20.50 2.64
N SER A 39 -18.63 -20.40 1.60
CA SER A 39 -19.38 -21.55 1.05
C SER A 39 -18.47 -22.54 0.32
N SER A 40 -17.24 -22.15 0.02
CA SER A 40 -16.24 -22.93 -0.71
C SER A 40 -15.26 -23.59 0.24
N SER A 41 -14.92 -24.85 -0.01
CA SER A 41 -13.87 -25.59 0.75
C SER A 41 -12.45 -25.37 0.21
N ASN A 42 -12.31 -24.61 -0.86
CA ASN A 42 -11.04 -24.32 -1.54
C ASN A 42 -10.79 -22.80 -1.55
N PRO A 43 -9.61 -22.33 -1.13
CA PRO A 43 -9.32 -20.89 -1.01
C PRO A 43 -9.37 -20.15 -2.36
N LEU A 44 -8.97 -20.79 -3.44
CA LEU A 44 -9.05 -20.17 -4.77
C LEU A 44 -10.52 -20.09 -5.25
N ALA A 45 -11.34 -21.10 -4.96
CA ALA A 45 -12.76 -21.06 -5.27
C ALA A 45 -13.51 -20.01 -4.44
N ALA A 46 -13.13 -19.76 -3.18
CA ALA A 46 -13.67 -18.67 -2.37
C ALA A 46 -13.38 -17.29 -3.02
N LEU A 47 -12.16 -17.07 -3.51
CA LEU A 47 -11.83 -15.86 -4.25
C LEU A 47 -12.65 -15.74 -5.55
N LEU A 48 -12.69 -16.78 -6.37
CA LEU A 48 -13.25 -16.70 -7.72
C LEU A 48 -14.78 -16.63 -7.73
N ASN A 49 -15.44 -17.29 -6.78
CA ASN A 49 -16.91 -17.40 -6.74
C ASN A 49 -17.56 -16.38 -5.81
N GLU A 50 -16.87 -15.99 -4.75
CA GLU A 50 -17.41 -15.13 -3.69
C GLU A 50 -16.68 -13.78 -3.57
N GLY A 51 -15.52 -13.64 -4.23
CA GLY A 51 -14.71 -12.41 -4.18
C GLY A 51 -14.01 -12.19 -2.82
N VAL A 52 -13.87 -13.26 -2.01
CA VAL A 52 -13.26 -13.17 -0.68
C VAL A 52 -11.93 -13.93 -0.62
N MET A 53 -10.96 -13.36 0.09
CA MET A 53 -9.68 -14.01 0.33
C MET A 53 -9.63 -14.58 1.74
N THR A 54 -9.06 -15.77 1.87
CA THR A 54 -8.86 -16.44 3.15
C THR A 54 -7.38 -16.54 3.48
N GLU A 55 -7.03 -16.83 4.74
CA GLU A 55 -5.63 -17.06 5.11
C GLU A 55 -4.98 -18.17 4.26
N GLU A 56 -5.74 -19.20 3.89
CA GLU A 56 -5.26 -20.27 3.01
C GLU A 56 -4.99 -19.76 1.58
N PHE A 57 -5.71 -18.74 1.12
CA PHE A 57 -5.42 -18.10 -0.15
C PHE A 57 -4.08 -17.36 -0.11
N PHE A 58 -3.76 -16.68 1.00
CA PHE A 58 -2.46 -16.02 1.16
C PHE A 58 -1.31 -17.04 1.14
N GLU A 59 -1.48 -18.18 1.79
CA GLU A 59 -0.51 -19.29 1.74
C GLU A 59 -0.33 -19.83 0.32
N LEU A 60 -1.43 -20.14 -0.37
CA LEU A 60 -1.43 -20.65 -1.74
C LEU A 60 -0.78 -19.66 -2.71
N TYR A 61 -1.13 -18.38 -2.62
CA TYR A 61 -0.68 -17.36 -3.56
C TYR A 61 0.82 -17.08 -3.44
N THR A 62 1.34 -16.97 -2.21
CA THR A 62 2.78 -16.79 -1.98
C THR A 62 3.57 -18.02 -2.33
N TYR A 63 3.04 -19.23 -2.04
CA TYR A 63 3.63 -20.48 -2.48
C TYR A 63 3.71 -20.57 -4.00
N ALA A 64 2.62 -20.29 -4.69
CA ALA A 64 2.53 -20.35 -6.15
C ALA A 64 3.58 -19.45 -6.82
N TYR A 65 3.72 -18.19 -6.34
CA TYR A 65 4.70 -17.30 -6.91
C TYR A 65 6.14 -17.73 -6.61
N CYS A 66 6.42 -18.24 -5.41
CA CYS A 66 7.74 -18.79 -5.09
C CYS A 66 8.09 -20.00 -5.98
N GLN A 67 7.11 -20.85 -6.32
CA GLN A 67 7.32 -21.95 -7.26
C GLN A 67 7.62 -21.45 -8.70
N GLU A 68 6.94 -20.39 -9.14
CA GLU A 68 7.25 -19.74 -10.43
C GLU A 68 8.70 -19.25 -10.48
N LEU A 69 9.20 -18.63 -9.40
CA LEU A 69 10.58 -18.16 -9.32
C LEU A 69 11.60 -19.32 -9.42
N LEU A 70 11.33 -20.43 -8.74
CA LEU A 70 12.20 -21.62 -8.75
C LEU A 70 12.20 -22.30 -10.11
N GLU A 71 11.04 -22.46 -10.75
CA GLU A 71 10.94 -23.10 -12.07
C GLU A 71 11.52 -22.26 -13.20
N ALA A 72 11.47 -20.93 -13.06
CA ALA A 72 12.05 -20.01 -14.04
C ALA A 72 13.54 -19.71 -13.80
N ASP A 73 14.19 -20.40 -12.85
CA ASP A 73 15.59 -20.18 -12.44
C ASP A 73 15.87 -18.73 -11.96
N PHE A 74 14.84 -18.00 -11.50
CA PHE A 74 14.99 -16.69 -10.87
C PHE A 74 15.30 -16.79 -9.37
N ALA A 75 15.12 -17.95 -8.77
CA ALA A 75 15.51 -18.26 -7.41
C ALA A 75 16.01 -19.70 -7.28
N SER A 76 16.81 -19.95 -6.26
CA SER A 76 17.28 -21.26 -5.83
C SER A 76 16.77 -21.57 -4.43
N ALA A 77 16.86 -22.84 -4.01
CA ALA A 77 16.49 -23.26 -2.66
C ALA A 77 17.19 -22.38 -1.61
N LEU A 78 16.42 -21.96 -0.59
CA LEU A 78 16.83 -21.08 0.49
C LEU A 78 17.15 -19.62 0.11
N ASP A 79 16.98 -19.21 -1.14
CA ASP A 79 17.07 -17.80 -1.49
C ASP A 79 16.06 -16.96 -0.69
N LEU A 80 16.41 -15.69 -0.48
CA LEU A 80 15.65 -14.79 0.38
C LEU A 80 14.40 -14.27 -0.32
N VAL A 81 13.30 -14.24 0.41
CA VAL A 81 12.05 -13.57 0.04
C VAL A 81 11.66 -12.63 1.18
N VAL A 82 11.68 -11.33 0.93
CA VAL A 82 11.29 -10.34 1.92
C VAL A 82 9.78 -10.27 2.03
N ILE A 83 9.26 -10.17 3.25
CA ILE A 83 7.83 -10.00 3.50
C ILE A 83 7.59 -9.00 4.62
N GLY A 84 6.74 -8.01 4.32
CA GLY A 84 6.26 -7.02 5.28
C GLY A 84 4.77 -6.74 5.07
N TRP A 85 4.18 -5.93 5.93
CA TRP A 85 2.74 -5.66 5.93
C TRP A 85 2.39 -4.31 6.53
N ASP A 86 1.16 -3.88 6.27
CA ASP A 86 0.53 -2.81 7.03
C ASP A 86 -0.24 -3.40 8.25
N PRO A 87 -0.64 -2.58 9.23
CA PRO A 87 -1.20 -3.09 10.49
C PRO A 87 -2.67 -3.50 10.43
N ARG A 88 -3.26 -3.81 9.26
CA ARG A 88 -4.68 -4.22 9.16
C ARG A 88 -4.97 -5.59 9.75
N ASP A 89 -4.01 -6.50 9.73
CA ASP A 89 -4.12 -7.83 10.35
C ASP A 89 -3.40 -7.85 11.70
N LEU A 90 -4.03 -7.26 12.74
CA LEU A 90 -3.48 -7.29 14.10
C LEU A 90 -3.42 -8.71 14.69
N SER A 91 -4.16 -9.67 14.13
CA SER A 91 -4.12 -11.07 14.54
C SER A 91 -2.91 -11.83 13.99
N GLY A 92 -2.31 -11.36 12.91
CA GLY A 92 -1.16 -11.97 12.23
C GLY A 92 -1.48 -13.20 11.38
N ARG A 93 -2.74 -13.62 11.30
CA ARG A 93 -3.10 -14.90 10.66
C ARG A 93 -2.82 -14.92 9.15
N PHE A 94 -3.08 -13.81 8.44
CA PHE A 94 -2.75 -13.69 7.01
C PHE A 94 -1.25 -13.59 6.79
N ASN A 95 -0.56 -12.86 7.68
CA ASN A 95 0.89 -12.70 7.66
C ASN A 95 1.59 -14.05 7.85
N GLU A 96 1.18 -14.81 8.86
CA GLU A 96 1.70 -16.16 9.13
C GLU A 96 1.41 -17.14 7.98
N ALA A 97 0.23 -17.06 7.36
CA ALA A 97 -0.14 -17.90 6.23
C ALA A 97 0.75 -17.63 5.01
N ALA A 98 0.98 -16.35 4.67
CA ALA A 98 1.88 -15.97 3.59
C ALA A 98 3.33 -16.43 3.85
N VAL A 99 3.84 -16.29 5.07
CA VAL A 99 5.15 -16.80 5.49
C VAL A 99 5.23 -18.32 5.34
N ARG A 100 4.17 -19.06 5.70
CA ARG A 100 4.13 -20.52 5.48
C ARG A 100 4.23 -20.88 4.01
N GLY A 101 3.53 -20.16 3.13
CA GLY A 101 3.58 -20.38 1.68
C GLY A 101 5.00 -20.25 1.13
N ILE A 102 5.73 -19.18 1.49
CA ILE A 102 7.14 -18.98 1.11
C ILE A 102 7.99 -20.17 1.58
N ARG A 103 7.88 -20.55 2.85
CA ARG A 103 8.69 -21.62 3.45
C ARG A 103 8.36 -23.00 2.88
N LYS A 104 7.10 -23.28 2.56
CA LYS A 104 6.69 -24.54 1.91
C LYS A 104 7.27 -24.65 0.50
N ALA A 105 7.45 -23.56 -0.20
CA ALA A 105 8.15 -23.53 -1.48
C ALA A 105 9.66 -23.80 -1.38
N GLY A 106 10.24 -23.77 -0.17
CA GLY A 106 11.66 -24.01 0.04
C GLY A 106 12.53 -22.76 0.03
N LEU A 107 11.93 -21.58 0.05
CA LEU A 107 12.62 -20.29 0.12
C LEU A 107 12.67 -19.76 1.56
N THR A 108 13.63 -18.90 1.87
CA THR A 108 13.79 -18.29 3.18
C THR A 108 12.88 -17.07 3.31
N ALA A 109 11.91 -17.12 4.21
CA ALA A 109 11.07 -15.97 4.53
C ALA A 109 11.82 -14.99 5.44
N VAL A 110 12.08 -13.78 4.94
CA VAL A 110 12.71 -12.68 5.67
C VAL A 110 11.63 -11.69 6.11
N VAL A 111 11.21 -11.80 7.35
CA VAL A 111 10.13 -10.98 7.92
C VAL A 111 10.68 -9.62 8.35
N VAL A 112 10.08 -8.55 7.82
CA VAL A 112 10.40 -7.16 8.21
C VAL A 112 9.27 -6.49 9.00
N ASP A 113 8.16 -7.21 9.22
CA ASP A 113 7.02 -6.80 10.03
C ASP A 113 6.30 -5.54 9.51
N ILE A 114 5.72 -4.71 10.39
CA ILE A 114 5.00 -3.49 10.00
C ILE A 114 5.99 -2.43 9.54
N LEU A 115 6.05 -2.25 8.22
CA LEU A 115 6.83 -1.21 7.55
C LEU A 115 6.09 -0.69 6.31
N PRO A 116 6.28 0.59 5.94
CA PRO A 116 5.73 1.13 4.69
C PRO A 116 6.21 0.34 3.47
N THR A 117 5.34 0.22 2.47
CA THR A 117 5.67 -0.44 1.18
C THR A 117 7.04 -0.02 0.63
N PRO A 118 7.41 1.28 0.56
CA PRO A 118 8.74 1.67 0.08
C PRO A 118 9.90 1.17 0.96
N ALA A 119 9.70 0.98 2.26
CA ALA A 119 10.73 0.44 3.14
C ALA A 119 10.96 -1.06 2.91
N VAL A 120 9.89 -1.84 2.71
CA VAL A 120 9.96 -3.27 2.37
C VAL A 120 10.70 -3.45 1.04
N SER A 121 10.35 -2.67 0.04
CA SER A 121 10.94 -2.63 -1.29
C SER A 121 12.42 -2.25 -1.26
N LEU A 122 12.79 -1.23 -0.48
CA LEU A 122 14.19 -0.84 -0.28
C LEU A 122 15.00 -1.96 0.37
N TYR A 123 14.43 -2.62 1.39
CA TYR A 123 15.11 -3.72 2.07
C TYR A 123 15.31 -4.94 1.17
N GLN A 124 14.35 -5.26 0.31
CA GLN A 124 14.46 -6.29 -0.72
C GLN A 124 15.70 -6.08 -1.59
N LEU A 125 15.87 -4.86 -2.14
CA LEU A 125 17.03 -4.52 -2.96
C LEU A 125 18.34 -4.62 -2.17
N HIS A 126 18.32 -4.15 -0.92
CA HIS A 126 19.51 -4.14 -0.05
C HIS A 126 20.04 -5.56 0.21
N VAL A 127 19.15 -6.52 0.45
CA VAL A 127 19.56 -7.92 0.76
C VAL A 127 19.64 -8.80 -0.49
N GLY A 128 19.31 -8.28 -1.68
CA GLY A 128 19.31 -9.02 -2.93
C GLY A 128 18.29 -10.17 -2.96
N ALA A 129 17.10 -9.97 -2.36
CA ALA A 129 16.08 -11.01 -2.30
C ALA A 129 15.45 -11.29 -3.66
N ALA A 130 15.06 -12.54 -3.89
CA ALA A 130 14.41 -12.99 -5.13
C ALA A 130 13.09 -12.28 -5.44
N CYS A 131 12.37 -11.87 -4.40
CA CYS A 131 11.19 -11.01 -4.50
C CYS A 131 10.85 -10.40 -3.14
N ALA A 132 9.86 -9.48 -3.13
CA ALA A 132 9.19 -9.09 -1.89
C ALA A 132 7.68 -9.20 -2.00
N PHE A 133 7.05 -9.55 -0.89
CA PHE A 133 5.61 -9.46 -0.67
C PHE A 133 5.31 -8.32 0.31
N VAL A 134 4.28 -7.54 0.00
CA VAL A 134 3.69 -6.60 0.95
C VAL A 134 2.21 -6.93 1.11
N LEU A 135 1.84 -7.33 2.34
CA LEU A 135 0.45 -7.63 2.66
C LEU A 135 -0.27 -6.34 3.02
N THR A 136 -1.15 -5.91 2.13
CA THR A 136 -1.86 -4.64 2.24
C THR A 136 -3.03 -4.58 1.25
N ALA A 137 -4.05 -3.82 1.59
CA ALA A 137 -5.05 -3.32 0.64
C ALA A 137 -4.97 -1.79 0.47
N SER A 138 -3.80 -1.18 0.81
CA SER A 138 -3.52 0.27 0.66
C SER A 138 -4.61 1.12 1.37
N HIS A 139 -5.32 2.00 0.64
CA HIS A 139 -6.37 2.87 1.18
C HIS A 139 -7.73 2.18 1.42
N ASN A 140 -7.88 0.91 1.07
CA ASN A 140 -9.15 0.19 1.28
C ASN A 140 -9.46 0.06 2.78
N PRO A 141 -10.75 -0.13 3.15
CA PRO A 141 -11.18 -0.36 4.52
C PRO A 141 -10.42 -1.47 5.26
N ALA A 142 -10.44 -1.43 6.58
CA ALA A 142 -9.69 -2.35 7.44
C ALA A 142 -10.16 -3.82 7.36
N ASP A 143 -11.38 -4.08 6.89
CA ASP A 143 -11.95 -5.41 6.66
C ASP A 143 -11.52 -6.05 5.32
N GLN A 144 -10.67 -5.35 4.57
CA GLN A 144 -10.07 -5.84 3.34
C GLN A 144 -8.57 -6.07 3.55
N ASN A 145 -7.99 -6.98 2.78
CA ASN A 145 -6.54 -7.20 2.74
C ASN A 145 -6.10 -7.49 1.30
N GLY A 146 -4.82 -7.74 1.10
CA GLY A 146 -4.28 -8.01 -0.22
C GLY A 146 -2.79 -8.33 -0.20
N ILE A 147 -2.25 -8.57 -1.39
CA ILE A 147 -0.82 -8.86 -1.59
C ILE A 147 -0.30 -8.07 -2.78
N LYS A 148 0.74 -7.28 -2.56
CA LYS A 148 1.58 -6.69 -3.61
C LYS A 148 2.83 -7.55 -3.77
N ILE A 149 3.29 -7.74 -5.01
CA ILE A 149 4.53 -8.46 -5.33
C ILE A 149 5.51 -7.52 -6.01
N PHE A 150 6.76 -7.52 -5.55
CA PHE A 150 7.86 -6.79 -6.17
C PHE A 150 8.91 -7.76 -6.70
N LEU A 151 9.26 -7.61 -7.98
CA LEU A 151 10.27 -8.41 -8.67
C LEU A 151 11.66 -8.19 -8.08
N GLY A 152 12.46 -9.25 -7.93
CA GLY A 152 13.73 -9.23 -7.22
C GLY A 152 14.72 -8.19 -7.72
N HIS A 153 15.14 -8.31 -8.96
CA HIS A 153 16.23 -7.50 -9.51
C HIS A 153 15.82 -6.09 -9.98
N SER A 154 14.53 -5.88 -10.25
CA SER A 154 14.03 -4.62 -10.82
C SER A 154 13.20 -3.81 -9.84
N ASN A 155 12.73 -4.43 -8.77
CA ASN A 155 11.79 -3.85 -7.81
C ASN A 155 10.51 -3.29 -8.46
N LEU A 156 10.17 -3.80 -9.62
CA LEU A 156 8.92 -3.49 -10.31
C LEU A 156 7.81 -4.41 -9.83
N LYS A 157 6.58 -3.97 -10.01
CA LYS A 157 5.40 -4.83 -9.81
C LYS A 157 5.28 -5.84 -10.95
N LEU A 158 4.49 -6.91 -10.75
CA LEU A 158 4.25 -7.91 -11.78
C LEU A 158 3.70 -7.29 -13.06
N PHE A 159 4.24 -7.71 -14.19
CA PHE A 159 3.67 -7.40 -15.49
C PHE A 159 2.43 -8.28 -15.77
N PRO A 160 1.55 -7.90 -16.70
CA PRO A 160 0.37 -8.68 -17.03
C PRO A 160 0.65 -10.15 -17.40
N GLU A 161 1.76 -10.41 -18.07
CA GLU A 161 2.14 -11.78 -18.46
C GLU A 161 2.63 -12.61 -17.25
N ASP A 162 3.29 -11.98 -16.28
CA ASP A 162 3.69 -12.64 -15.03
C ASP A 162 2.45 -13.03 -14.21
N ASP A 163 1.47 -12.14 -14.16
CA ASP A 163 0.20 -12.40 -13.49
C ASP A 163 -0.59 -13.55 -14.13
N LYS A 164 -0.61 -13.66 -15.46
CA LYS A 164 -1.22 -14.81 -16.15
C LYS A 164 -0.54 -16.13 -15.77
N ARG A 165 0.80 -16.14 -15.71
CA ARG A 165 1.54 -17.33 -15.27
C ARG A 165 1.22 -17.68 -13.83
N LEU A 166 1.26 -16.70 -12.93
CA LEU A 166 0.90 -16.90 -11.53
C LEU A 166 -0.54 -17.39 -11.37
N THR A 167 -1.49 -16.83 -12.13
CA THR A 167 -2.89 -17.28 -12.14
C THR A 167 -2.98 -18.75 -12.55
N SER A 168 -2.33 -19.14 -13.64
CA SER A 168 -2.28 -20.51 -14.10
C SER A 168 -1.66 -21.46 -13.07
N ARG A 169 -0.62 -21.00 -12.38
CA ARG A 169 0.02 -21.75 -11.29
C ARG A 169 -0.94 -21.93 -10.13
N CYS A 170 -1.61 -20.88 -9.65
CA CYS A 170 -2.61 -20.99 -8.59
C CYS A 170 -3.72 -21.99 -8.93
N LEU A 171 -4.19 -22.01 -10.18
CA LEU A 171 -5.20 -22.94 -10.65
C LEU A 171 -4.72 -24.41 -10.70
N SER A 172 -3.43 -24.65 -10.84
CA SER A 172 -2.84 -25.99 -10.92
C SER A 172 -2.51 -26.63 -9.58
N ILE A 173 -2.50 -25.85 -8.48
CA ILE A 173 -2.12 -26.34 -7.15
C ILE A 173 -3.31 -27.05 -6.48
N ASP A 174 -3.11 -28.30 -6.06
CA ASP A 174 -4.01 -28.94 -5.10
C ASP A 174 -3.75 -28.39 -3.69
N TYR A 175 -4.70 -27.61 -3.19
CA TYR A 175 -4.55 -27.00 -1.88
C TYR A 175 -4.49 -28.05 -0.74
N GLN A 176 -5.11 -29.21 -0.89
CA GLN A 176 -5.05 -30.25 0.16
C GLN A 176 -3.64 -30.85 0.27
N GLU A 177 -2.93 -30.97 -0.86
CA GLU A 177 -1.52 -31.37 -0.87
C GLU A 177 -0.66 -30.26 -0.29
N LEU A 178 -0.84 -29.01 -0.72
CA LEU A 178 -0.13 -27.85 -0.18
C LEU A 178 -0.32 -27.70 1.33
N ARG A 179 -1.53 -27.85 1.83
CA ARG A 179 -1.84 -27.76 3.26
C ARG A 179 -0.96 -28.67 4.10
N ASN A 180 -0.70 -29.90 3.62
CA ASN A 180 0.08 -30.93 4.30
C ASN A 180 1.58 -30.90 3.96
N ALA A 181 2.01 -30.01 3.04
CA ALA A 181 3.42 -29.92 2.67
C ALA A 181 4.29 -29.44 3.84
N PRO A 182 5.52 -29.98 3.98
CA PRO A 182 6.44 -29.58 5.05
C PRO A 182 7.00 -28.16 4.80
N LEU A 183 7.43 -27.51 5.88
CA LEU A 183 8.19 -26.27 5.81
C LEU A 183 9.65 -26.61 5.48
N LEU A 184 10.07 -26.31 4.26
CA LEU A 184 11.42 -26.61 3.75
C LEU A 184 12.37 -25.42 3.88
N GLY A 185 11.83 -24.20 3.75
CA GLY A 185 12.59 -22.95 3.83
C GLY A 185 12.75 -22.47 5.28
N GLU A 186 13.72 -21.57 5.46
CA GLU A 186 14.02 -20.97 6.75
C GLU A 186 13.11 -19.79 7.08
N LEU A 187 13.15 -19.32 8.33
CA LEU A 187 12.51 -18.11 8.82
C LEU A 187 13.58 -17.20 9.42
N ARG A 188 13.64 -15.97 8.93
CA ARG A 188 14.55 -14.94 9.43
C ARG A 188 13.74 -13.69 9.80
N ASN A 189 14.06 -13.09 10.94
CA ASN A 189 13.43 -11.84 11.37
C ASN A 189 14.45 -10.69 11.25
N ASP A 190 14.19 -9.79 10.31
CA ASP A 190 15.05 -8.65 10.01
C ASP A 190 14.37 -7.31 10.28
N GLN A 191 13.28 -7.28 11.06
CA GLN A 191 12.50 -6.07 11.36
C GLN A 191 13.38 -4.87 11.74
N GLN A 192 14.31 -5.05 12.69
CA GLN A 192 15.16 -3.97 13.17
C GLN A 192 16.16 -3.50 12.11
N ALA A 193 16.70 -4.42 11.32
CA ALA A 193 17.63 -4.10 10.24
C ALA A 193 16.94 -3.32 9.11
N ALA A 194 15.75 -3.76 8.71
CA ALA A 194 14.96 -3.08 7.68
C ALA A 194 14.50 -1.69 8.13
N ARG A 195 14.01 -1.56 9.37
CA ARG A 195 13.65 -0.28 9.97
C ARG A 195 14.85 0.67 9.97
N LYS A 196 16.00 0.21 10.46
CA LYS A 196 17.22 1.03 10.51
C LYS A 196 17.65 1.48 9.12
N LEU A 197 17.67 0.56 8.14
CA LEU A 197 18.02 0.89 6.77
C LEU A 197 17.13 2.01 6.21
N PHE A 198 15.81 1.90 6.41
CA PHE A 198 14.88 2.91 5.90
C PHE A 198 15.07 4.27 6.59
N LEU A 199 15.24 4.28 7.92
CA LEU A 199 15.50 5.51 8.66
C LEU A 199 16.80 6.17 8.23
N ASP A 200 17.87 5.40 8.06
CA ASP A 200 19.17 5.90 7.59
C ASP A 200 19.05 6.45 6.16
N PHE A 201 18.34 5.74 5.26
CA PHE A 201 18.10 6.19 3.89
C PHE A 201 17.34 7.53 3.85
N MET A 202 16.31 7.66 4.68
CA MET A 202 15.52 8.89 4.77
C MET A 202 16.28 10.04 5.44
N ALA A 203 17.25 9.77 6.30
CA ALA A 203 18.08 10.79 6.95
C ALA A 203 19.29 11.21 6.12
N ASP A 204 19.69 10.44 5.11
CA ASP A 204 20.85 10.73 4.28
C ASP A 204 20.54 11.87 3.31
N GLN A 205 21.24 13.00 3.48
CA GLN A 205 21.09 14.20 2.64
C GLN A 205 21.38 13.94 1.15
N ASN A 206 22.18 12.92 0.83
CA ASN A 206 22.44 12.55 -0.57
C ASN A 206 21.21 11.98 -1.28
N ASN A 207 20.23 11.51 -0.53
CA ASN A 207 18.93 11.04 -1.05
C ASN A 207 17.90 12.16 -1.19
N HIS A 208 18.26 13.40 -0.79
CA HIS A 208 17.38 14.56 -0.89
C HIS A 208 17.77 15.45 -2.07
N TRP A 209 16.77 15.98 -2.75
CA TRP A 209 17.00 16.93 -3.84
C TRP A 209 17.28 18.35 -3.37
N LEU A 210 17.07 18.62 -2.08
CA LEU A 210 17.25 19.89 -1.43
C LEU A 210 18.45 19.84 -0.51
N SER A 211 19.47 20.69 -0.76
CA SER A 211 20.65 20.81 0.08
C SER A 211 20.46 21.77 1.26
N ASP A 212 19.65 22.82 1.07
CA ASP A 212 19.41 23.86 2.05
C ASP A 212 17.90 24.09 2.19
N HIS A 213 17.33 23.58 3.26
CA HIS A 213 15.92 23.79 3.56
C HIS A 213 15.77 24.50 4.90
N ASN A 214 15.06 25.58 4.88
CA ASN A 214 14.62 26.27 6.08
C ASN A 214 13.11 26.12 6.20
N LEU A 215 12.67 25.33 7.17
CA LEU A 215 11.25 25.09 7.47
C LEU A 215 10.73 26.00 8.59
N ALA A 216 11.50 27.04 8.97
CA ALA A 216 11.05 28.03 9.94
C ALA A 216 9.78 28.74 9.44
N GLY A 217 8.77 28.86 10.29
CA GLY A 217 7.46 29.41 9.92
C GLY A 217 6.50 28.40 9.27
N ILE A 218 6.91 27.14 9.09
CA ILE A 218 6.04 26.09 8.58
C ILE A 218 5.52 25.24 9.73
N THR A 219 4.19 25.12 9.82
CA THR A 219 3.52 24.15 10.68
C THR A 219 3.12 22.95 9.81
N ILE A 220 3.48 21.74 10.23
CA ILE A 220 3.22 20.51 9.48
C ILE A 220 2.33 19.60 10.31
N ILE A 221 1.21 19.15 9.73
CA ILE A 221 0.35 18.11 10.29
C ILE A 221 0.55 16.85 9.45
N VAL A 222 0.88 15.72 10.08
CA VAL A 222 1.14 14.46 9.39
C VAL A 222 0.11 13.41 9.80
N ASP A 223 -0.66 12.95 8.83
CA ASP A 223 -1.61 11.86 8.98
C ASP A 223 -1.02 10.59 8.38
N VAL A 224 -0.84 9.55 9.18
CA VAL A 224 -0.30 8.27 8.74
C VAL A 224 -1.35 7.16 8.67
N ALA A 225 -2.63 7.53 8.60
CA ALA A 225 -3.76 6.64 8.37
C ALA A 225 -3.89 5.48 9.38
N ASN A 226 -3.33 5.59 10.58
CA ASN A 226 -3.11 4.48 11.53
C ASN A 226 -2.39 3.29 10.86
N GLY A 227 -1.61 3.56 9.81
CA GLY A 227 -1.01 2.62 8.89
C GLY A 227 0.43 2.25 9.21
N ALA A 228 1.14 1.82 8.18
CA ALA A 228 2.49 1.26 8.27
C ALA A 228 3.57 2.26 8.74
N PHE A 229 3.32 3.57 8.59
CA PHE A 229 4.21 4.59 9.16
C PHE A 229 4.07 4.77 10.67
N SER A 230 2.98 4.31 11.31
CA SER A 230 2.71 4.53 12.73
C SER A 230 3.90 4.21 13.65
N PRO A 231 4.60 3.08 13.50
CA PRO A 231 5.72 2.73 14.40
C PRO A 231 7.00 3.54 14.19
N ILE A 232 7.13 4.30 13.08
CA ILE A 232 8.40 4.94 12.70
C ILE A 232 8.31 6.45 12.47
N ILE A 233 7.10 7.01 12.30
CA ILE A 233 6.93 8.41 11.88
C ILE A 233 7.55 9.42 12.85
N ALA A 234 7.40 9.19 14.14
CA ALA A 234 7.99 10.09 15.15
C ALA A 234 9.52 10.13 15.09
N GLU A 235 10.16 9.00 14.75
CA GLU A 235 11.60 8.92 14.58
C GLU A 235 12.05 9.56 13.26
N LEU A 236 11.31 9.38 12.18
CA LEU A 236 11.58 10.04 10.90
C LEU A 236 11.56 11.57 11.02
N LEU A 237 10.62 12.11 11.79
CA LEU A 237 10.39 13.54 11.87
C LEU A 237 11.18 14.26 12.98
N LYS A 238 11.88 13.53 13.86
CA LYS A 238 12.53 14.12 15.05
C LYS A 238 13.56 15.22 14.75
N ASN A 239 14.16 15.21 13.55
CA ASN A 239 15.17 16.18 13.14
C ASN A 239 14.65 17.22 12.14
N VAL A 240 13.36 17.20 11.83
CA VAL A 240 12.73 18.17 10.92
C VAL A 240 12.50 19.47 11.67
N ALA A 241 13.09 20.57 11.19
CA ALA A 241 13.01 21.89 11.82
C ALA A 241 11.70 22.62 11.48
N ALA A 242 10.57 22.07 11.93
CA ALA A 242 9.23 22.63 11.75
C ALA A 242 8.40 22.39 13.02
N ASP A 243 7.27 23.11 13.18
CA ASP A 243 6.24 22.75 14.18
C ASP A 243 5.43 21.56 13.64
N ILE A 244 5.58 20.38 14.25
CA ILE A 244 5.01 19.13 13.72
C ILE A 244 3.95 18.57 14.66
N VAL A 245 2.79 18.25 14.09
CA VAL A 245 1.71 17.51 14.74
C VAL A 245 1.50 16.18 14.00
N ILE A 246 1.58 15.06 14.69
CA ILE A 246 1.29 13.73 14.13
C ILE A 246 -0.12 13.34 14.56
N THR A 247 -0.92 12.93 13.57
CA THR A 247 -2.28 12.44 13.77
C THR A 247 -2.42 11.02 13.24
N ASN A 248 -3.43 10.29 13.71
CA ASN A 248 -3.78 8.96 13.20
C ASN A 248 -2.58 8.00 13.13
N ALA A 249 -1.82 7.89 14.24
CA ALA A 249 -0.61 7.06 14.35
C ALA A 249 -0.77 5.89 15.33
N ASP A 250 -2.00 5.47 15.61
CA ASP A 250 -2.32 4.33 16.48
C ASP A 250 -3.07 3.23 15.69
N PRO A 251 -2.40 2.14 15.28
CA PRO A 251 -3.02 1.05 14.55
C PRO A 251 -4.26 0.45 15.22
N ALA A 252 -4.36 0.51 16.56
CA ALA A 252 -5.51 0.00 17.31
C ALA A 252 -6.80 0.79 17.03
N GLN A 253 -6.70 2.01 16.49
CA GLN A 253 -7.86 2.81 16.08
C GLN A 253 -8.43 2.36 14.72
N GLY A 254 -7.76 1.47 14.01
CA GLY A 254 -8.15 0.97 12.68
C GLY A 254 -7.51 1.75 11.53
N ILE A 255 -6.83 1.01 10.67
CA ILE A 255 -6.18 1.55 9.47
C ILE A 255 -7.22 2.20 8.53
N ASN A 256 -6.91 3.36 7.99
CA ASN A 256 -7.76 4.17 7.09
C ASN A 256 -9.13 4.56 7.68
N LEU A 257 -9.38 4.30 8.96
CA LEU A 257 -10.65 4.64 9.57
C LEU A 257 -10.65 6.12 9.98
N ARG A 258 -11.46 6.93 9.27
CA ARG A 258 -11.52 8.39 9.46
C ARG A 258 -10.14 9.05 9.37
N SER A 259 -9.33 8.56 8.45
CA SER A 259 -7.94 8.96 8.27
C SER A 259 -7.44 8.55 6.90
N GLY A 260 -6.29 9.08 6.49
CA GLY A 260 -5.67 8.73 5.23
C GLY A 260 -6.33 9.36 3.99
N VAL A 261 -5.97 8.88 2.81
CA VAL A 261 -6.27 9.55 1.54
C VAL A 261 -7.61 9.22 0.90
N ALA A 262 -8.28 8.14 1.32
CA ALA A 262 -9.42 7.57 0.58
C ALA A 262 -10.55 8.57 0.31
N ASP A 263 -10.97 9.33 1.31
CA ASP A 263 -12.05 10.31 1.17
C ASP A 263 -11.59 11.64 0.56
N LEU A 264 -10.28 11.81 0.32
CA LEU A 264 -9.69 12.99 -0.30
C LEU A 264 -9.46 12.82 -1.81
N GLU A 265 -9.60 11.60 -2.34
CA GLU A 265 -9.45 11.36 -3.77
C GLU A 265 -10.52 12.11 -4.59
N GLY A 266 -10.08 12.91 -5.57
CA GLY A 266 -10.95 13.72 -6.40
C GLY A 266 -11.45 15.02 -5.76
N VAL A 267 -10.94 15.36 -4.56
CA VAL A 267 -11.22 16.62 -3.88
C VAL A 267 -10.05 17.59 -4.13
N ASP A 268 -10.34 18.80 -4.60
CA ASP A 268 -9.33 19.84 -4.83
C ASP A 268 -9.32 20.90 -3.71
N TYR A 269 -10.46 21.10 -3.05
CA TYR A 269 -10.63 22.11 -2.00
C TYR A 269 -11.71 21.70 -1.00
N ILE A 270 -11.45 21.94 0.28
CA ILE A 270 -12.38 21.72 1.39
C ILE A 270 -12.57 23.04 2.10
N SER A 271 -13.79 23.57 2.13
CA SER A 271 -14.10 24.79 2.85
C SER A 271 -14.14 24.56 4.37
N ALA A 272 -13.77 25.57 5.15
CA ALA A 272 -13.93 25.52 6.59
C ALA A 272 -15.36 25.20 7.01
N LYS A 273 -16.35 25.71 6.25
CA LYS A 273 -17.76 25.43 6.50
C LYS A 273 -18.08 23.93 6.43
N GLU A 274 -17.56 23.21 5.43
CA GLU A 274 -17.77 21.76 5.30
C GLU A 274 -17.17 21.00 6.48
N ILE A 275 -15.99 21.45 6.96
CA ILE A 275 -15.34 20.86 8.15
C ILE A 275 -16.16 21.16 9.41
N ASP A 276 -16.59 22.42 9.60
CA ASP A 276 -17.38 22.86 10.77
C ASP A 276 -18.78 22.22 10.78
N GLU A 277 -19.41 22.01 9.62
CA GLU A 277 -20.72 21.36 9.46
C GLU A 277 -20.65 19.83 9.58
N GLY A 278 -19.45 19.26 9.62
CA GLY A 278 -19.27 17.84 9.88
C GLY A 278 -19.17 16.95 8.64
N VAL A 279 -19.04 17.48 7.43
CA VAL A 279 -18.84 16.68 6.22
C VAL A 279 -17.53 15.90 6.34
N PHE A 280 -16.45 16.56 6.76
CA PHE A 280 -15.14 15.97 7.03
C PHE A 280 -14.77 15.98 8.52
N SER A 281 -15.73 16.11 9.45
CA SER A 281 -15.47 16.27 10.90
C SER A 281 -14.78 15.07 11.54
N ALA A 282 -14.85 13.92 10.89
CA ALA A 282 -14.19 12.71 11.33
C ALA A 282 -12.65 12.72 11.08
N TYR A 283 -12.18 13.63 10.27
CA TYR A 283 -10.75 13.77 9.98
C TYR A 283 -10.07 14.70 10.99
N GLU A 284 -9.32 14.12 11.91
CA GLU A 284 -8.56 14.89 12.92
C GLU A 284 -7.57 15.85 12.26
N THR A 285 -6.90 15.41 11.19
CA THR A 285 -5.93 16.20 10.42
C THR A 285 -6.53 17.49 9.86
N LEU A 286 -7.73 17.44 9.24
CA LEU A 286 -8.40 18.61 8.70
C LEU A 286 -8.77 19.61 9.81
N ARG A 287 -9.25 19.12 10.95
CA ARG A 287 -9.58 19.96 12.12
C ARG A 287 -8.33 20.62 12.70
N GLN A 288 -7.24 19.88 12.83
CA GLN A 288 -5.96 20.43 13.30
C GLN A 288 -5.43 21.51 12.33
N MET A 289 -5.49 21.25 11.02
CA MET A 289 -5.08 22.23 10.01
C MET A 289 -5.93 23.50 10.07
N LEU A 290 -7.25 23.37 10.13
CA LEU A 290 -8.16 24.50 10.23
C LEU A 290 -7.92 25.32 11.50
N SER A 291 -7.78 24.65 12.66
CA SER A 291 -7.48 25.32 13.94
C SER A 291 -6.14 26.07 13.89
N LYS A 292 -5.05 25.40 13.49
CA LYS A 292 -3.70 26.00 13.37
C LYS A 292 -3.68 27.12 12.35
N GLY A 293 -4.40 26.97 11.23
CA GLY A 293 -4.53 27.97 10.18
C GLY A 293 -5.22 29.22 10.67
N ARG A 294 -6.34 29.08 11.35
CA ARG A 294 -7.11 30.22 11.93
C ARG A 294 -6.32 30.95 13.05
N ASP A 295 -5.65 30.20 13.90
CA ASP A 295 -4.80 30.76 14.98
C ASP A 295 -3.67 31.66 14.45
N GLN A 296 -3.23 31.43 13.20
CA GLN A 296 -2.13 32.11 12.56
C GLN A 296 -2.56 32.92 11.33
N GLN A 297 -3.84 33.07 11.05
CA GLN A 297 -4.38 33.58 9.78
C GLN A 297 -3.79 34.94 9.37
N ASP A 298 -3.71 35.90 10.29
CA ASP A 298 -3.15 37.23 9.98
C ASP A 298 -1.66 37.15 9.62
N ARG A 299 -0.90 36.26 10.26
CA ARG A 299 0.49 36.02 9.95
C ARG A 299 0.65 35.38 8.58
N LEU A 300 -0.14 34.35 8.29
CA LEU A 300 -0.13 33.61 7.01
C LEU A 300 -0.49 34.50 5.82
N ARG A 301 -1.37 35.48 6.00
CA ARG A 301 -1.74 36.47 4.95
C ARG A 301 -0.62 37.46 4.63
N ASN A 302 0.32 37.68 5.54
CA ASN A 302 1.33 38.75 5.46
C ASN A 302 2.77 38.24 5.43
N SER A 303 2.98 36.93 5.38
CA SER A 303 4.30 36.29 5.34
C SER A 303 4.32 35.13 4.32
N SER A 304 5.46 34.45 4.24
CA SER A 304 5.63 33.20 3.50
C SER A 304 5.42 31.94 4.36
N ASP A 305 4.90 32.13 5.58
CA ASP A 305 4.61 31.02 6.49
C ASP A 305 3.46 30.15 5.93
N LEU A 306 3.46 28.88 6.27
CA LEU A 306 2.50 27.91 5.76
C LEU A 306 2.00 26.96 6.88
N VAL A 307 0.75 26.52 6.75
CA VAL A 307 0.22 25.36 7.47
C VAL A 307 -0.05 24.28 6.44
N LEU A 308 0.73 23.22 6.50
CA LEU A 308 0.72 22.09 5.56
C LEU A 308 0.24 20.82 6.24
N GLY A 309 -0.44 19.97 5.48
CA GLY A 309 -0.79 18.61 5.88
C GLY A 309 -0.16 17.61 4.92
N PHE A 310 0.41 16.53 5.45
CA PHE A 310 0.83 15.36 4.67
C PHE A 310 -0.05 14.19 5.09
N VAL A 311 -0.84 13.67 4.16
CA VAL A 311 -1.78 12.58 4.40
C VAL A 311 -1.35 11.37 3.61
N PHE A 312 -0.97 10.30 4.31
CA PHE A 312 -0.55 9.04 3.72
C PHE A 312 -1.72 8.05 3.63
N ASP A 313 -1.60 7.05 2.78
CA ASP A 313 -2.47 5.88 2.82
C ASP A 313 -1.93 4.80 3.77
N GLY A 314 -2.70 3.72 3.96
CA GLY A 314 -2.41 2.72 4.99
C GLY A 314 -1.06 2.02 4.87
N ASP A 315 -0.56 1.78 3.67
CA ASP A 315 0.76 1.18 3.44
C ASP A 315 1.85 2.18 3.07
N GLY A 316 1.51 3.47 3.01
CA GLY A 316 2.45 4.58 2.92
C GLY A 316 3.16 4.72 1.57
N ASP A 317 2.56 4.23 0.47
CA ASP A 317 3.10 4.43 -0.87
C ASP A 317 2.46 5.62 -1.61
N ARG A 318 1.41 6.22 -1.03
CA ARG A 318 0.76 7.45 -1.53
C ARG A 318 0.75 8.53 -0.47
N CYS A 319 0.84 9.79 -0.94
CA CYS A 319 0.77 10.97 -0.08
C CYS A 319 0.03 12.09 -0.80
N PHE A 320 -0.92 12.73 -0.10
CA PHE A 320 -1.50 14.00 -0.50
C PHE A 320 -0.90 15.13 0.32
N LEU A 321 -0.67 16.27 -0.34
CA LEU A 321 -0.30 17.51 0.34
C LEU A 321 -1.56 18.37 0.50
N LEU A 322 -1.80 18.79 1.71
CA LEU A 322 -2.84 19.74 2.07
C LEU A 322 -2.20 21.10 2.38
N CYS A 323 -2.85 22.20 2.01
CA CYS A 323 -2.40 23.53 2.34
C CYS A 323 -3.56 24.39 2.83
N TYR A 324 -3.45 24.97 4.01
CA TYR A 324 -4.44 25.91 4.51
C TYR A 324 -4.40 27.21 3.71
N ASP A 325 -5.55 27.64 3.18
CA ASP A 325 -5.73 28.92 2.49
C ASP A 325 -6.24 29.97 3.49
N PRO A 326 -5.40 30.94 3.89
CA PRO A 326 -5.82 31.95 4.86
C PRO A 326 -6.79 32.98 4.28
N PHE A 327 -6.93 33.07 2.95
CA PHE A 327 -7.80 34.05 2.30
C PHE A 327 -9.24 33.55 2.16
N GLN A 328 -9.41 32.25 1.91
CA GLN A 328 -10.72 31.62 1.75
C GLN A 328 -11.15 30.80 2.99
N ASP A 329 -10.29 30.72 4.00
CA ASP A 329 -10.51 29.92 5.22
C ASP A 329 -10.90 28.48 4.89
N GLY A 330 -9.99 27.76 4.22
CA GLY A 330 -10.20 26.39 3.79
C GLY A 330 -8.89 25.67 3.52
N ILE A 331 -8.99 24.48 2.94
CA ILE A 331 -7.85 23.60 2.70
C ILE A 331 -7.80 23.22 1.23
N LEU A 332 -6.70 23.56 0.55
CA LEU A 332 -6.35 23.03 -0.77
C LEU A 332 -5.87 21.59 -0.62
N VAL A 333 -6.31 20.70 -1.52
CA VAL A 333 -5.90 19.31 -1.59
C VAL A 333 -5.11 19.09 -2.87
N LEU A 334 -3.85 18.67 -2.73
CA LEU A 334 -2.92 18.48 -3.84
C LEU A 334 -2.56 16.97 -3.92
N GLY A 335 -3.15 16.30 -4.89
CA GLY A 335 -2.91 14.88 -5.13
C GLY A 335 -1.55 14.58 -5.77
N GLY A 336 -1.25 13.29 -5.95
CA GLY A 336 0.03 12.80 -6.44
C GLY A 336 0.48 13.39 -7.78
N ASP A 337 -0.44 13.58 -8.74
CA ASP A 337 -0.13 14.13 -10.05
C ASP A 337 0.34 15.59 -9.97
N VAL A 338 -0.30 16.39 -9.12
CA VAL A 338 0.09 17.78 -8.86
C VAL A 338 1.44 17.85 -8.19
N LEU A 339 1.67 16.99 -7.19
CA LEU A 339 2.97 16.89 -6.51
C LEU A 339 4.09 16.48 -7.48
N ALA A 340 3.84 15.49 -8.33
CA ALA A 340 4.79 15.06 -9.35
C ALA A 340 5.12 16.19 -10.33
N PHE A 341 4.12 16.98 -10.76
CA PHE A 341 4.32 18.14 -11.61
C PHE A 341 5.22 19.21 -10.93
N PHE A 342 4.96 19.54 -9.67
CA PHE A 342 5.80 20.52 -8.95
C PHE A 342 7.23 20.01 -8.76
N GLN A 343 7.40 18.75 -8.40
CA GLN A 343 8.72 18.14 -8.25
C GLN A 343 9.51 18.14 -9.57
N ALA A 344 8.87 17.70 -10.66
CA ALA A 344 9.48 17.70 -11.99
C ALA A 344 9.87 19.12 -12.45
N SER A 345 8.97 20.10 -12.25
CA SER A 345 9.22 21.51 -12.59
C SER A 345 10.40 22.09 -11.80
N TYR A 346 10.48 21.78 -10.50
CA TYR A 346 11.61 22.20 -9.65
C TYR A 346 12.92 21.58 -10.13
N LEU A 347 12.95 20.29 -10.40
CA LEU A 347 14.15 19.59 -10.88
C LEU A 347 14.61 20.10 -12.22
N GLN A 348 13.68 20.39 -13.14
CA GLN A 348 13.99 21.00 -14.44
C GLN A 348 14.66 22.36 -14.28
N GLN A 349 14.15 23.20 -13.40
CA GLN A 349 14.76 24.53 -13.13
C GLN A 349 16.14 24.42 -12.49
N LYS A 350 16.32 23.50 -11.52
CA LYS A 350 17.58 23.35 -10.77
C LYS A 350 18.70 22.75 -11.61
N HIS A 351 18.40 21.79 -12.47
CA HIS A 351 19.40 21.01 -13.20
C HIS A 351 19.57 21.43 -14.67
N ASN A 352 18.87 22.50 -15.14
CA ASN A 352 18.92 22.94 -16.53
C ASN A 352 18.80 21.79 -17.54
N TRP A 353 17.89 20.85 -17.26
CA TRP A 353 17.63 19.78 -18.21
C TRP A 353 17.05 20.39 -19.48
N SER A 354 17.95 20.71 -20.42
CA SER A 354 17.57 20.99 -21.81
C SER A 354 17.00 19.71 -22.39
N GLN A 355 15.87 19.84 -23.05
CA GLN A 355 15.09 18.78 -23.72
C GLN A 355 15.93 17.79 -24.51
#